data_11218215b468120d56ff22c0507496cb
#
_entry.id   11218215b468120d56ff22c0507496cb
#
_cell.length_a   1.000
_cell.length_b   1.000
_cell.length_c   1.000
_cell.angle_alpha   90.00
_cell.angle_beta   90.00
_cell.angle_gamma   90.00
#
_symmetry.space_group_name_H-M   'P 1'
#
loop_
_entity.id
_entity.type
_entity.pdbx_description
1 polymer ?
#
loop_
_entity_poly.entity_id
_entity_poly.type
_entity_poly.pdbx_seq_one_letter_code
_entity_poly.pdbx_strand_id
1 'polypeptide(L)'
;MTDSGPMGNENDHGAMPETGADLNPKGQYTYHWEVPERAGPGPSDADSVVWLYHAHDHEGVDIYAGLIGAIIVTRRGGANPDGTPEDVDREFVALFMIFDENLSPYLGANIGRFTASPNAVRKKDGEFKESNKKHTINGLLYGNLNGLTMRRGERVRWYLIGLGNENDIHTAHWHGNTVLRRGLRTDTVELFPATTEVVNMRPDNVGTWLFHCHVTDHMAGGMMTRYRVTE
;
A
#
# COMPACT_ATOMS: atom_id res chain seq x y z
N MET A 1 2.90 -4.64 -15.58
CA MET A 1 1.60 -4.03 -15.35
C MET A 1 0.59 -5.11 -15.46
N THR A 2 0.03 -5.46 -14.35
CA THR A 2 -1.23 -6.14 -14.34
C THR A 2 -2.22 -5.23 -15.02
N ASP A 3 -3.18 -5.81 -15.66
CA ASP A 3 -4.22 -5.16 -16.42
C ASP A 3 -5.06 -4.20 -15.56
N SER A 4 -4.53 -3.03 -15.28
CA SER A 4 -5.29 -1.85 -14.95
C SER A 4 -5.48 -0.96 -16.17
N GLY A 5 -5.30 -1.54 -17.37
CA GLY A 5 -5.82 -0.97 -18.60
C GLY A 5 -7.35 -0.92 -18.53
N PRO A 6 -8.01 -0.06 -19.32
CA PRO A 6 -9.46 0.05 -19.32
C PRO A 6 -10.06 -1.31 -19.59
N MET A 7 -10.72 -1.86 -18.59
CA MET A 7 -11.56 -3.05 -18.55
C MET A 7 -11.42 -3.94 -19.80
N GLY A 8 -10.34 -4.69 -19.87
CA GLY A 8 -10.28 -5.86 -20.74
C GLY A 8 -11.36 -6.84 -20.27
N ASN A 9 -11.98 -7.52 -21.20
CA ASN A 9 -12.91 -8.61 -20.96
C ASN A 9 -12.40 -9.50 -19.80
N GLU A 10 -13.24 -9.93 -18.88
CA GLU A 10 -12.91 -10.77 -17.71
C GLU A 10 -12.04 -12.01 -18.02
N ASN A 11 -11.83 -12.32 -19.28
CA ASN A 11 -10.97 -13.38 -19.78
C ASN A 11 -9.62 -12.89 -20.33
N ASP A 12 -9.37 -11.59 -20.37
CA ASP A 12 -8.08 -11.02 -20.75
C ASP A 12 -7.28 -10.68 -19.48
N HIS A 13 -6.77 -11.70 -18.83
CA HIS A 13 -5.79 -11.62 -17.76
C HIS A 13 -4.46 -11.10 -18.33
N GLY A 14 -4.52 -9.94 -19.01
CA GLY A 14 -3.46 -9.21 -19.69
C GLY A 14 -2.21 -10.03 -19.87
N ALA A 15 -2.05 -10.66 -21.01
CA ALA A 15 -0.93 -11.49 -21.49
C ALA A 15 0.22 -11.70 -20.49
N MET A 16 -0.09 -12.17 -19.28
CA MET A 16 0.92 -12.76 -18.41
C MET A 16 1.40 -13.99 -19.17
N PRO A 17 2.68 -14.08 -19.51
CA PRO A 17 3.15 -15.32 -20.09
C PRO A 17 2.78 -16.45 -19.14
N GLU A 18 2.19 -17.52 -19.64
CA GLU A 18 1.86 -18.74 -18.86
C GLU A 18 3.06 -19.24 -18.02
N THR A 19 4.25 -18.81 -18.40
CA THR A 19 5.51 -19.05 -17.72
C THR A 19 5.82 -17.90 -16.77
N GLY A 20 5.87 -18.18 -15.47
CA GLY A 20 6.27 -17.21 -14.43
C GLY A 20 5.17 -16.85 -13.43
N ALA A 21 3.91 -17.21 -13.70
CA ALA A 21 2.81 -17.05 -12.74
C ALA A 21 3.00 -18.02 -11.56
N ASP A 22 3.39 -19.26 -11.82
CA ASP A 22 3.61 -20.28 -10.80
C ASP A 22 5.09 -20.70 -10.76
N LEU A 23 5.76 -20.43 -9.65
CA LEU A 23 7.18 -20.74 -9.46
C LEU A 23 7.37 -21.86 -8.47
N ASN A 24 8.19 -22.84 -8.84
CA ASN A 24 8.67 -23.85 -7.91
C ASN A 24 9.49 -23.21 -6.76
N PRO A 25 9.53 -23.82 -5.57
CA PRO A 25 10.37 -23.36 -4.48
C PRO A 25 11.81 -23.09 -4.94
N LYS A 26 12.35 -21.89 -4.62
CA LYS A 26 13.66 -21.39 -5.07
C LYS A 26 13.75 -21.07 -6.57
N GLY A 27 12.66 -21.17 -7.33
CA GLY A 27 12.57 -20.69 -8.69
C GLY A 27 12.70 -19.15 -8.76
N GLN A 28 13.13 -18.66 -9.91
CA GLN A 28 13.24 -17.23 -10.20
C GLN A 28 12.65 -16.96 -11.57
N TYR A 29 11.96 -15.85 -11.69
CA TYR A 29 11.46 -15.35 -12.97
C TYR A 29 11.66 -13.84 -13.04
N THR A 30 12.09 -13.32 -14.18
CA THR A 30 12.24 -11.87 -14.42
C THR A 30 11.13 -11.42 -15.34
N TYR A 31 10.23 -10.59 -14.80
CA TYR A 31 9.21 -9.93 -15.61
C TYR A 31 9.82 -8.74 -16.35
N HIS A 32 9.55 -8.65 -17.63
CA HIS A 32 9.91 -7.50 -18.46
C HIS A 32 8.64 -6.73 -18.80
N TRP A 33 8.49 -5.56 -18.20
CA TRP A 33 7.33 -4.71 -18.44
C TRP A 33 7.70 -3.53 -19.31
N GLU A 34 6.94 -3.32 -20.37
CA GLU A 34 6.97 -2.08 -21.11
C GLU A 34 6.03 -1.08 -20.44
N VAL A 35 6.49 0.17 -20.26
CA VAL A 35 5.70 1.25 -19.68
C VAL A 35 5.19 2.14 -20.82
N PRO A 36 3.96 1.92 -21.32
CA PRO A 36 3.40 2.75 -22.37
C PRO A 36 3.11 4.16 -21.87
N GLU A 37 3.02 5.14 -22.77
CA GLU A 37 2.76 6.55 -22.41
C GLU A 37 1.51 6.72 -21.53
N ARG A 38 0.44 5.96 -21.81
CA ARG A 38 -0.81 5.99 -21.04
C ARG A 38 -0.67 5.49 -19.59
N ALA A 39 0.41 4.82 -19.24
CA ALA A 39 0.68 4.39 -17.86
C ALA A 39 1.36 5.49 -17.03
N GLY A 40 1.86 6.52 -17.69
CA GLY A 40 2.40 7.70 -17.05
C GLY A 40 1.33 8.72 -16.69
N PRO A 41 1.74 9.82 -16.04
CA PRO A 41 0.85 10.92 -15.65
C PRO A 41 0.14 11.57 -16.86
N GLY A 42 -1.16 11.71 -16.76
CA GLY A 42 -1.98 12.51 -17.68
C GLY A 42 -1.84 14.02 -17.41
N PRO A 43 -2.53 14.87 -18.21
CA PRO A 43 -2.39 16.32 -18.11
C PRO A 43 -2.79 16.93 -16.75
N SER A 44 -3.68 16.27 -16.01
CA SER A 44 -4.19 16.75 -14.72
C SER A 44 -3.57 16.04 -13.51
N ASP A 45 -2.67 15.09 -13.76
CA ASP A 45 -2.01 14.34 -12.70
C ASP A 45 -0.78 15.10 -12.18
N ALA A 46 -0.32 14.71 -11.00
CA ALA A 46 1.01 15.05 -10.52
C ALA A 46 2.07 14.48 -11.47
N ASP A 47 3.33 14.92 -11.37
CA ASP A 47 4.39 14.45 -12.27
C ASP A 47 4.83 13.00 -12.04
N SER A 48 4.17 12.30 -11.12
CA SER A 48 4.26 10.85 -10.97
C SER A 48 2.94 10.28 -10.46
N VAL A 49 2.65 9.06 -10.88
CA VAL A 49 1.47 8.29 -10.49
C VAL A 49 1.89 6.94 -9.92
N VAL A 50 1.01 6.31 -9.18
CA VAL A 50 1.25 4.99 -8.59
C VAL A 50 0.29 3.96 -9.16
N TRP A 51 0.85 2.81 -9.50
CA TRP A 51 0.12 1.61 -9.86
C TRP A 51 0.38 0.53 -8.82
N LEU A 52 -0.59 -0.33 -8.61
CA LEU A 52 -0.50 -1.47 -7.74
C LEU A 52 -0.06 -2.70 -8.55
N TYR A 53 0.86 -3.50 -8.02
CA TYR A 53 1.08 -4.86 -8.49
C TYR A 53 0.89 -5.85 -7.34
N HIS A 54 0.33 -7.02 -7.63
CA HIS A 54 0.13 -8.08 -6.66
C HIS A 54 0.08 -9.44 -7.35
N ALA A 55 0.22 -10.51 -6.58
CA ALA A 55 -0.02 -11.85 -7.08
C ALA A 55 -1.49 -12.00 -7.50
N HIS A 56 -1.74 -12.59 -8.66
CA HIS A 56 -3.07 -12.73 -9.24
C HIS A 56 -3.56 -14.19 -9.33
N ASP A 57 -2.65 -15.15 -9.30
CA ASP A 57 -2.99 -16.58 -9.43
C ASP A 57 -3.83 -17.08 -8.24
N HIS A 58 -3.38 -16.79 -7.01
CA HIS A 58 -4.11 -17.07 -5.78
C HIS A 58 -4.33 -15.78 -5.00
N GLU A 59 -4.99 -14.79 -5.60
CA GLU A 59 -5.12 -13.43 -5.08
C GLU A 59 -5.60 -13.40 -3.63
N GLY A 60 -6.65 -14.16 -3.29
CA GLY A 60 -7.20 -14.23 -1.94
C GLY A 60 -6.30 -14.90 -0.89
N VAL A 61 -5.10 -15.34 -1.26
CA VAL A 61 -4.14 -16.01 -0.38
C VAL A 61 -2.78 -15.32 -0.43
N ASP A 62 -2.27 -15.07 -1.61
CA ASP A 62 -0.88 -14.63 -1.82
C ASP A 62 -0.67 -13.16 -1.44
N ILE A 63 -1.68 -12.29 -1.58
CA ILE A 63 -1.61 -10.92 -1.09
C ILE A 63 -1.43 -10.88 0.44
N TYR A 64 -2.06 -11.81 1.18
CA TYR A 64 -1.90 -11.94 2.64
C TYR A 64 -0.55 -12.58 3.04
N ALA A 65 0.23 -13.04 2.07
CA ALA A 65 1.64 -13.40 2.24
C ALA A 65 2.60 -12.25 1.92
N GLY A 66 2.06 -11.09 1.51
CA GLY A 66 2.82 -9.88 1.20
C GLY A 66 3.26 -9.75 -0.25
N LEU A 67 2.68 -10.54 -1.18
CA LEU A 67 3.00 -10.44 -2.61
C LEU A 67 2.26 -9.27 -3.25
N ILE A 68 2.63 -8.08 -2.85
CA ILE A 68 2.02 -6.81 -3.23
C ILE A 68 3.06 -5.69 -3.20
N GLY A 69 2.94 -4.71 -4.09
CA GLY A 69 3.79 -3.52 -4.07
C GLY A 69 3.29 -2.42 -4.99
N ALA A 70 4.07 -1.35 -5.03
CA ALA A 70 3.79 -0.15 -5.82
C ALA A 70 4.76 -0.03 -7.01
N ILE A 71 4.24 0.39 -8.16
CA ILE A 71 5.03 0.85 -9.31
C ILE A 71 4.76 2.34 -9.46
N ILE A 72 5.78 3.15 -9.26
CA ILE A 72 5.70 4.59 -9.47
C ILE A 72 6.17 4.90 -10.88
N VAL A 73 5.34 5.60 -11.64
CA VAL A 73 5.67 6.03 -13.00
C VAL A 73 5.78 7.55 -13.02
N THR A 74 6.99 8.03 -13.30
CA THR A 74 7.29 9.46 -13.39
C THR A 74 7.08 9.95 -14.82
N ARG A 75 6.62 11.19 -14.97
CA ARG A 75 6.43 11.86 -16.27
C ARG A 75 7.71 11.81 -17.10
N ARG A 76 7.57 11.50 -18.38
CA ARG A 76 8.70 11.50 -19.32
C ARG A 76 9.36 12.89 -19.34
N GLY A 77 10.67 12.92 -19.12
CA GLY A 77 11.46 14.16 -19.05
C GLY A 77 11.31 14.95 -17.75
N GLY A 78 10.63 14.41 -16.73
CA GLY A 78 10.50 14.98 -15.39
C GLY A 78 11.08 14.09 -14.28
N ALA A 79 12.00 13.18 -14.66
CA ALA A 79 12.63 12.27 -13.73
C ALA A 79 14.13 12.56 -13.57
N ASN A 80 14.62 12.46 -12.34
CA ASN A 80 16.03 12.37 -12.03
C ASN A 80 16.66 11.09 -12.63
N PRO A 81 18.01 10.97 -12.69
CA PRO A 81 18.68 9.78 -13.22
C PRO A 81 18.32 8.47 -12.48
N ASP A 82 17.87 8.55 -11.24
CA ASP A 82 17.43 7.41 -10.42
C ASP A 82 15.94 7.07 -10.60
N GLY A 83 15.22 7.82 -11.45
CA GLY A 83 13.78 7.63 -11.73
C GLY A 83 12.84 8.40 -10.80
N THR A 84 13.34 9.06 -9.76
CA THR A 84 12.52 9.88 -8.87
C THR A 84 12.03 11.15 -9.58
N PRO A 85 10.81 11.67 -9.26
CA PRO A 85 10.32 12.88 -9.90
C PRO A 85 11.11 14.12 -9.46
N GLU A 86 11.41 15.01 -10.41
CA GLU A 86 12.16 16.26 -10.16
C GLU A 86 11.36 17.31 -9.39
N ASP A 87 10.03 17.21 -9.41
CA ASP A 87 9.12 18.18 -8.79
C ASP A 87 8.92 17.96 -7.28
N VAL A 88 9.50 16.92 -6.69
CA VAL A 88 9.44 16.62 -5.27
C VAL A 88 10.82 16.33 -4.68
N ASP A 89 10.95 16.55 -3.38
CA ASP A 89 12.18 16.32 -2.63
C ASP A 89 12.14 14.98 -1.87
N ARG A 90 10.93 14.43 -1.72
CA ARG A 90 10.68 13.20 -0.95
C ARG A 90 9.40 12.52 -1.36
N GLU A 91 9.45 11.19 -1.32
CA GLU A 91 8.31 10.34 -1.64
C GLU A 91 8.05 9.34 -0.52
N PHE A 92 6.76 9.05 -0.27
CA PHE A 92 6.32 7.99 0.63
C PHE A 92 5.22 7.17 -0.03
N VAL A 93 5.29 5.85 0.13
CA VAL A 93 4.21 4.92 -0.22
C VAL A 93 3.54 4.44 1.05
N ALA A 94 2.21 4.50 1.10
CA ALA A 94 1.42 4.01 2.22
C ALA A 94 0.28 3.11 1.72
N LEU A 95 0.43 1.82 1.96
CA LEU A 95 -0.59 0.81 1.74
C LEU A 95 -1.43 0.65 3.00
N PHE A 96 -2.73 0.91 2.90
CA PHE A 96 -3.72 0.63 3.93
C PHE A 96 -4.41 -0.69 3.60
N MET A 97 -4.28 -1.67 4.48
CA MET A 97 -4.86 -2.99 4.27
C MET A 97 -5.00 -3.75 5.59
N ILE A 98 -6.09 -4.47 5.72
CA ILE A 98 -6.26 -5.48 6.78
C ILE A 98 -5.67 -6.80 6.26
N PHE A 99 -4.49 -7.16 6.74
CA PHE A 99 -3.93 -8.48 6.44
C PHE A 99 -4.66 -9.54 7.25
N ASP A 100 -5.52 -10.32 6.60
CA ASP A 100 -6.20 -11.45 7.23
C ASP A 100 -5.29 -12.68 7.22
N GLU A 101 -4.53 -12.87 8.30
CA GLU A 101 -3.62 -14.01 8.44
C GLU A 101 -4.35 -15.36 8.51
N ASN A 102 -5.69 -15.37 8.68
CA ASN A 102 -6.46 -16.61 8.59
C ASN A 102 -6.44 -17.20 7.18
N LEU A 103 -6.27 -16.36 6.16
CA LEU A 103 -6.19 -16.73 4.76
C LEU A 103 -4.74 -16.93 4.29
N SER A 104 -3.77 -16.53 5.08
CA SER A 104 -2.34 -16.65 4.74
C SER A 104 -1.92 -18.13 4.66
N PRO A 105 -1.11 -18.52 3.66
CA PRO A 105 -0.51 -19.85 3.58
C PRO A 105 0.41 -20.16 4.76
N TYR A 106 0.85 -19.14 5.48
CA TYR A 106 1.75 -19.28 6.64
C TYR A 106 1.02 -19.49 7.97
N LEU A 107 -0.31 -19.46 8.05
CA LEU A 107 -1.06 -19.58 9.29
C LEU A 107 -0.63 -20.82 10.11
N GLY A 108 -0.55 -21.98 9.46
CA GLY A 108 -0.14 -23.23 10.14
C GLY A 108 1.28 -23.17 10.72
N ALA A 109 2.21 -22.66 9.93
CA ALA A 109 3.61 -22.49 10.35
C ALA A 109 3.73 -21.48 11.50
N ASN A 110 3.00 -20.36 11.43
CA ASN A 110 2.98 -19.32 12.46
C ASN A 110 2.41 -19.86 13.78
N ILE A 111 1.32 -20.62 13.75
CA ILE A 111 0.77 -21.28 14.93
C ILE A 111 1.84 -22.20 15.55
N GLY A 112 2.49 -23.05 14.75
CA GLY A 112 3.50 -23.98 15.23
C GLY A 112 4.73 -23.29 15.86
N ARG A 113 5.09 -22.12 15.34
CA ARG A 113 6.31 -21.40 15.76
C ARG A 113 6.07 -20.43 16.92
N PHE A 114 4.93 -19.77 16.98
CA PHE A 114 4.73 -18.60 17.84
C PHE A 114 3.71 -18.83 18.96
N THR A 115 3.04 -19.99 19.03
CA THR A 115 2.12 -20.28 20.12
C THR A 115 2.73 -21.28 21.11
N ALA A 116 2.44 -21.09 22.39
CA ALA A 116 2.92 -21.99 23.44
C ALA A 116 2.30 -23.41 23.36
N SER A 117 1.09 -23.52 22.79
CA SER A 117 0.34 -24.77 22.68
C SER A 117 -0.33 -24.87 21.31
N PRO A 118 0.41 -25.17 20.24
CA PRO A 118 -0.12 -25.19 18.88
C PRO A 118 -1.35 -26.09 18.69
N ASN A 119 -1.36 -27.25 19.36
CA ASN A 119 -2.46 -28.23 19.26
C ASN A 119 -3.74 -27.76 19.98
N ALA A 120 -3.67 -26.78 20.87
CA ALA A 120 -4.81 -26.22 21.57
C ALA A 120 -5.48 -25.07 20.80
N VAL A 121 -4.86 -24.58 19.71
CA VAL A 121 -5.39 -23.47 18.92
C VAL A 121 -6.66 -23.87 18.19
N ARG A 122 -7.73 -23.14 18.44
CA ARG A 122 -9.04 -23.32 17.81
C ARG A 122 -9.20 -22.37 16.63
N LYS A 123 -8.73 -22.77 15.45
CA LYS A 123 -8.74 -21.95 14.22
C LYS A 123 -10.14 -21.43 13.80
N LYS A 124 -11.21 -22.08 14.29
CA LYS A 124 -12.60 -21.67 13.98
C LYS A 124 -13.20 -20.72 15.04
N ASP A 125 -12.47 -20.50 16.12
CA ASP A 125 -12.88 -19.59 17.18
C ASP A 125 -12.94 -18.15 16.66
N GLY A 126 -13.99 -17.39 17.06
CA GLY A 126 -14.21 -16.04 16.57
C GLY A 126 -13.14 -15.06 17.05
N GLU A 127 -12.73 -15.15 18.31
CA GLU A 127 -11.69 -14.29 18.87
C GLU A 127 -10.32 -14.57 18.24
N PHE A 128 -10.02 -15.86 18.00
CA PHE A 128 -8.81 -16.23 17.28
C PHE A 128 -8.79 -15.66 15.87
N LYS A 129 -9.90 -15.78 15.12
CA LYS A 129 -10.00 -15.22 13.78
C LYS A 129 -9.85 -13.71 13.80
N GLU A 130 -10.49 -13.03 14.71
CA GLU A 130 -10.41 -11.58 14.82
C GLU A 130 -8.98 -11.12 15.17
N SER A 131 -8.30 -11.84 16.07
CA SER A 131 -6.92 -11.54 16.44
C SER A 131 -5.92 -11.67 15.28
N ASN A 132 -6.27 -12.39 14.22
CA ASN A 132 -5.45 -12.56 13.01
C ASN A 132 -5.73 -11.51 11.92
N LYS A 133 -6.71 -10.64 12.09
CA LYS A 133 -6.91 -9.48 11.23
C LYS A 133 -5.96 -8.35 11.65
N LYS A 134 -4.95 -8.10 10.85
CA LYS A 134 -3.90 -7.11 11.14
C LYS A 134 -4.19 -5.81 10.42
N HIS A 135 -4.67 -4.83 11.14
CA HIS A 135 -5.00 -3.50 10.63
C HIS A 135 -3.72 -2.69 10.43
N THR A 136 -3.20 -2.62 9.21
CA THR A 136 -1.82 -2.17 8.96
C THR A 136 -1.71 -0.96 8.06
N ILE A 137 -0.58 -0.25 8.23
CA ILE A 137 0.00 0.62 7.20
C ILE A 137 1.33 -0.02 6.80
N ASN A 138 1.50 -0.36 5.52
CA ASN A 138 2.67 -1.07 4.99
C ASN A 138 2.99 -2.39 5.74
N GLY A 139 1.98 -3.16 6.12
CA GLY A 139 2.13 -4.41 6.85
C GLY A 139 2.50 -4.26 8.33
N LEU A 140 2.61 -3.03 8.85
CA LEU A 140 2.98 -2.74 10.23
C LEU A 140 1.83 -2.06 10.96
N LEU A 141 1.75 -2.31 12.26
CA LEU A 141 0.66 -1.83 13.11
C LEU A 141 1.19 -1.23 14.43
N TYR A 142 0.33 -0.48 15.13
CA TYR A 142 0.62 0.13 16.44
C TYR A 142 1.87 1.03 16.47
N GLY A 143 2.13 1.79 15.39
CA GLY A 143 3.22 2.74 15.33
C GLY A 143 4.61 2.15 15.08
N ASN A 144 4.69 0.90 14.64
CA ASN A 144 5.95 0.23 14.33
C ASN A 144 6.52 0.58 12.94
N LEU A 145 5.74 1.26 12.07
CA LEU A 145 6.25 1.79 10.81
C LEU A 145 7.12 3.02 11.09
N ASN A 146 8.39 2.93 10.74
CA ASN A 146 9.37 4.00 10.91
C ASN A 146 9.77 4.61 9.55
N GLY A 147 10.57 5.68 9.59
CA GLY A 147 11.17 6.26 8.38
C GLY A 147 10.36 7.38 7.74
N LEU A 148 9.14 7.66 8.17
CA LEU A 148 8.32 8.75 7.65
C LEU A 148 8.81 10.10 8.20
N THR A 149 9.98 10.55 7.74
CA THR A 149 10.61 11.79 8.20
C THR A 149 10.84 12.74 7.02
N MET A 150 10.48 13.99 7.21
CA MET A 150 10.59 15.07 6.24
C MET A 150 11.01 16.37 6.92
N ARG A 151 11.44 17.37 6.15
CA ARG A 151 11.78 18.70 6.65
C ARG A 151 10.64 19.67 6.38
N ARG A 152 10.55 20.69 7.21
CA ARG A 152 9.66 21.82 7.00
C ARG A 152 9.90 22.46 5.63
N GLY A 153 8.84 22.61 4.85
CA GLY A 153 8.88 23.21 3.52
C GLY A 153 9.31 22.26 2.38
N GLU A 154 9.74 21.03 2.67
CA GLU A 154 10.01 20.05 1.61
C GLU A 154 8.77 19.82 0.72
N ARG A 155 8.99 19.54 -0.55
CA ARG A 155 7.96 19.07 -1.47
C ARG A 155 7.86 17.56 -1.32
N VAL A 156 6.82 17.11 -0.63
CA VAL A 156 6.64 15.69 -0.29
C VAL A 156 5.46 15.14 -1.08
N ARG A 157 5.63 13.98 -1.71
CA ARG A 157 4.56 13.23 -2.37
C ARG A 157 4.27 11.95 -1.62
N TRP A 158 2.97 11.72 -1.38
CA TRP A 158 2.47 10.50 -0.82
C TRP A 158 1.69 9.73 -1.88
N TYR A 159 2.00 8.46 -2.04
CA TYR A 159 1.26 7.51 -2.83
C TYR A 159 0.49 6.62 -1.88
N LEU A 160 -0.81 6.77 -1.90
CA LEU A 160 -1.72 6.03 -1.03
C LEU A 160 -2.33 4.89 -1.83
N ILE A 161 -2.41 3.72 -1.21
CA ILE A 161 -2.97 2.52 -1.81
C ILE A 161 -3.94 1.91 -0.81
N GLY A 162 -5.18 1.65 -1.23
CA GLY A 162 -6.14 0.80 -0.53
C GLY A 162 -6.21 -0.55 -1.22
N LEU A 163 -6.16 -1.64 -0.46
CA LEU A 163 -6.37 -2.99 -0.96
C LEU A 163 -7.02 -3.85 0.12
N GLY A 164 -7.63 -4.95 -0.30
CA GLY A 164 -8.28 -5.92 0.57
C GLY A 164 -9.70 -6.23 0.12
N ASN A 165 -10.58 -6.52 1.06
CA ASN A 165 -11.96 -6.93 0.82
C ASN A 165 -12.96 -5.82 1.21
N GLU A 166 -14.25 -6.16 1.33
CA GLU A 166 -15.33 -5.23 1.67
C GLU A 166 -15.16 -4.48 3.01
N ASN A 167 -14.29 -4.96 3.88
CA ASN A 167 -13.98 -4.29 5.16
C ASN A 167 -12.83 -3.27 5.01
N ASP A 168 -12.15 -3.24 3.86
CA ASP A 168 -10.98 -2.39 3.63
C ASP A 168 -11.37 -1.01 3.05
N ILE A 169 -12.35 -0.36 3.67
CA ILE A 169 -12.64 1.05 3.44
C ILE A 169 -11.83 1.85 4.45
N HIS A 170 -10.91 2.68 3.97
CA HIS A 170 -10.00 3.42 4.84
C HIS A 170 -10.12 4.92 4.64
N THR A 171 -9.66 5.68 5.63
CA THR A 171 -9.49 7.13 5.53
C THR A 171 -8.13 7.49 6.09
N ALA A 172 -7.16 7.72 5.22
CA ALA A 172 -5.83 8.18 5.62
C ALA A 172 -5.92 9.59 6.21
N HIS A 173 -5.43 9.81 7.43
CA HIS A 173 -5.50 11.08 8.14
C HIS A 173 -4.13 11.50 8.67
N TRP A 174 -3.72 12.73 8.34
CA TRP A 174 -2.51 13.37 8.86
C TRP A 174 -2.86 14.37 9.96
N HIS A 175 -2.34 14.18 11.16
CA HIS A 175 -2.40 15.22 12.18
C HIS A 175 -1.38 16.32 11.89
N GLY A 176 -1.68 17.54 12.26
CA GLY A 176 -0.74 18.66 12.30
C GLY A 176 -0.34 19.28 10.97
N ASN A 177 -0.54 18.61 9.84
CA ASN A 177 -0.26 19.12 8.51
C ASN A 177 -1.37 18.71 7.54
N THR A 178 -1.42 19.35 6.36
CA THR A 178 -2.42 19.09 5.32
C THR A 178 -1.76 18.65 4.02
N VAL A 179 -2.53 18.02 3.17
CA VAL A 179 -2.14 17.60 1.83
C VAL A 179 -2.98 18.30 0.76
N LEU A 180 -2.46 18.35 -0.45
CA LEU A 180 -3.21 18.74 -1.66
C LEU A 180 -3.57 17.48 -2.42
N ARG A 181 -4.87 17.21 -2.52
CA ARG A 181 -5.45 16.15 -3.32
C ARG A 181 -6.18 16.80 -4.51
N ARG A 182 -5.72 16.56 -5.72
CA ARG A 182 -6.35 17.12 -6.94
C ARG A 182 -6.56 18.65 -6.85
N GLY A 183 -5.59 19.36 -6.27
CA GLY A 183 -5.63 20.81 -6.07
C GLY A 183 -6.46 21.30 -4.88
N LEU A 184 -7.15 20.43 -4.14
CA LEU A 184 -7.91 20.76 -2.94
C LEU A 184 -7.13 20.40 -1.69
N ARG A 185 -7.11 21.31 -0.70
CA ARG A 185 -6.48 21.07 0.59
C ARG A 185 -7.38 20.25 1.50
N THR A 186 -6.82 19.20 2.06
CA THR A 186 -7.45 18.33 3.06
C THR A 186 -6.42 17.79 4.04
N ASP A 187 -6.84 17.17 5.11
CA ASP A 187 -6.01 16.36 6.01
C ASP A 187 -6.44 14.87 6.02
N THR A 188 -7.48 14.55 5.24
CA THR A 188 -8.02 13.18 5.13
C THR A 188 -8.19 12.80 3.66
N VAL A 189 -7.98 11.50 3.38
CA VAL A 189 -8.18 10.92 2.04
C VAL A 189 -8.84 9.55 2.18
N GLU A 190 -10.00 9.41 1.52
CA GLU A 190 -10.68 8.12 1.46
C GLU A 190 -9.99 7.16 0.49
N LEU A 191 -9.95 5.89 0.86
CA LEU A 191 -9.38 4.79 0.09
C LEU A 191 -10.36 3.61 0.11
N PHE A 192 -10.62 3.08 -1.07
CA PHE A 192 -11.37 1.85 -1.26
C PHE A 192 -10.44 0.72 -1.70
N PRO A 193 -10.85 -0.55 -1.62
CA PRO A 193 -10.08 -1.65 -2.18
C PRO A 193 -9.70 -1.40 -3.65
N ALA A 194 -8.46 -1.70 -4.00
CA ALA A 194 -7.86 -1.52 -5.33
C ALA A 194 -7.85 -0.07 -5.86
N THR A 195 -7.91 0.93 -4.96
CA THR A 195 -7.76 2.33 -5.36
C THR A 195 -6.39 2.88 -4.99
N THR A 196 -5.93 3.84 -5.79
CA THR A 196 -4.71 4.59 -5.51
C THR A 196 -4.99 6.08 -5.54
N GLU A 197 -4.30 6.83 -4.68
CA GLU A 197 -4.36 8.29 -4.67
C GLU A 197 -2.95 8.87 -4.53
N VAL A 198 -2.73 9.98 -5.22
CA VAL A 198 -1.48 10.76 -5.12
C VAL A 198 -1.79 12.09 -4.49
N VAL A 199 -1.09 12.42 -3.40
CA VAL A 199 -1.25 13.70 -2.72
C VAL A 199 0.10 14.36 -2.44
N ASN A 200 0.12 15.68 -2.51
CA ASN A 200 1.32 16.46 -2.24
C ASN A 200 1.19 17.14 -0.87
N MET A 201 2.28 17.15 -0.12
CA MET A 201 2.39 17.83 1.15
C MET A 201 3.55 18.84 1.10
N ARG A 202 3.33 20.01 1.67
CA ARG A 202 4.41 20.91 2.04
C ARG A 202 4.31 21.17 3.53
N PRO A 203 4.99 20.36 4.37
CA PRO A 203 4.83 20.42 5.80
C PRO A 203 5.31 21.76 6.34
N ASP A 204 4.51 22.40 7.18
CA ASP A 204 4.80 23.70 7.80
C ASP A 204 4.84 23.63 9.33
N ASN A 205 4.33 22.56 9.90
CA ASN A 205 4.21 22.34 11.33
C ASN A 205 5.21 21.28 11.81
N VAL A 206 6.28 21.74 12.45
CA VAL A 206 7.37 20.90 12.98
C VAL A 206 6.86 20.07 14.17
N GLY A 207 7.25 18.82 14.23
CA GLY A 207 6.86 17.91 15.31
C GLY A 207 6.77 16.45 14.88
N THR A 208 6.32 15.64 15.81
CA THR A 208 5.96 14.22 15.55
C THR A 208 4.46 14.09 15.61
N TRP A 209 3.86 13.69 14.52
CA TRP A 209 2.42 13.70 14.29
C TRP A 209 1.89 12.31 14.04
N LEU A 210 0.64 12.07 14.39
CA LEU A 210 -0.05 10.82 14.08
C LEU A 210 -0.42 10.79 12.59
N PHE A 211 -0.26 9.62 11.97
CA PHE A 211 -0.78 9.25 10.67
C PHE A 211 -1.52 7.92 10.82
N HIS A 212 -2.81 7.90 10.49
CA HIS A 212 -3.65 6.74 10.81
C HIS A 212 -4.87 6.64 9.89
N CYS A 213 -5.54 5.50 9.93
CA CYS A 213 -6.89 5.35 9.40
C CYS A 213 -7.90 5.99 10.36
N HIS A 214 -8.83 6.80 9.86
CA HIS A 214 -9.86 7.43 10.69
C HIS A 214 -11.12 6.56 10.89
N VAL A 215 -11.16 5.36 10.32
CA VAL A 215 -12.15 4.33 10.70
C VAL A 215 -11.78 3.83 12.09
N THR A 216 -12.70 4.00 13.05
CA THR A 216 -12.41 3.80 14.49
C THR A 216 -11.86 2.43 14.80
N ASP A 217 -12.49 1.38 14.28
CA ASP A 217 -12.09 0.00 14.55
C ASP A 217 -10.72 -0.32 13.92
N HIS A 218 -10.42 0.24 12.75
CA HIS A 218 -9.11 0.06 12.11
C HIS A 218 -8.00 0.74 12.91
N MET A 219 -8.25 1.96 13.39
CA MET A 219 -7.30 2.68 14.23
C MET A 219 -7.07 1.92 15.55
N ALA A 220 -8.13 1.47 16.21
CA ALA A 220 -8.07 0.69 17.45
C ALA A 220 -7.33 -0.66 17.21
N GLY A 221 -7.52 -1.28 16.05
CA GLY A 221 -6.84 -2.50 15.62
C GLY A 221 -5.37 -2.31 15.24
N GLY A 222 -4.86 -1.05 15.21
CA GLY A 222 -3.45 -0.77 15.03
C GLY A 222 -3.06 -0.04 13.73
N MET A 223 -4.03 0.35 12.88
CA MET A 223 -3.77 1.05 11.60
C MET A 223 -3.36 2.49 11.86
N MET A 224 -2.21 2.65 12.50
CA MET A 224 -1.62 3.94 12.87
C MET A 224 -0.10 3.89 12.88
N THR A 225 0.52 5.03 12.61
CA THR A 225 1.95 5.27 12.77
C THR A 225 2.21 6.74 13.06
N ARG A 226 3.47 7.14 13.10
CA ARG A 226 3.89 8.53 13.26
C ARG A 226 4.74 8.96 12.09
N TYR A 227 4.58 10.21 11.68
CA TYR A 227 5.53 10.89 10.82
C TYR A 227 6.15 12.08 11.55
N ARG A 228 7.35 12.46 11.13
CA ARG A 228 8.13 13.52 11.77
C ARG A 228 8.47 14.61 10.78
N VAL A 229 8.17 15.84 11.16
CA VAL A 229 8.63 17.06 10.48
C VAL A 229 9.74 17.68 11.30
N THR A 230 10.90 17.85 10.71
CA THR A 230 12.07 18.52 11.30
C THR A 230 12.23 19.94 10.76
N GLU A 231 13.09 20.75 11.38
CA GLU A 231 13.50 22.04 10.81
C GLU A 231 14.22 21.87 9.49
#